data_4775a3a3465529164ce16398a599e70f
#
_entry.id   4775a3a3465529164ce16398a599e70f
#
_cell.length_a   1.000
_cell.length_b   1.000
_cell.length_c   1.000
_cell.angle_alpha   90.00
_cell.angle_beta   90.00
_cell.angle_gamma   90.00
#
_symmetry.space_group_name_H-M   'P 1'
#
loop_
_entity.id
_entity.type
_entity.pdbx_description
1 polymer ?
#
loop_
_entity_poly.entity_id
_entity_poly.type
_entity_poly.pdbx_seq_one_letter_code
_entity_poly.pdbx_strand_id
1 'polypeptide(L)'
;MSRGLGDVYKRQELVFSANFACPHCGYSVPELEPRLFSFNNPAGACPTCDGLGVQQFFDESRVVQNESISLAGGAVKGWDRRNFYYYQMLTSLAKHYKFDIETPYEDLPQKIKDIVMHGSGKEEIEFQYMNDRGDVVIRKHPFEGILNNMARRYKETESMSVREELAKNISNRPCADCGGSRLRPEARNVY
;
A
#
# COMPACT_ATOMS: atom_id res chain seq x y z
N MET A 1 -17.20 33.74 -30.54
CA MET A 1 -17.74 34.73 -29.61
C MET A 1 -18.99 34.17 -28.97
N SER A 2 -18.89 33.76 -27.71
CA SER A 2 -20.01 33.17 -26.97
C SER A 2 -20.77 34.32 -26.29
N ARG A 3 -22.03 34.55 -26.65
CA ARG A 3 -22.90 35.51 -25.98
C ARG A 3 -23.43 34.85 -24.71
N GLY A 4 -23.00 35.34 -23.52
CA GLY A 4 -23.57 34.93 -22.24
C GLY A 4 -25.02 35.44 -22.11
N LEU A 5 -25.93 34.55 -21.76
CA LEU A 5 -27.27 34.90 -21.28
C LEU A 5 -27.11 35.27 -19.81
N GLY A 6 -27.11 36.54 -19.50
CA GLY A 6 -27.08 37.05 -18.14
C GLY A 6 -28.51 37.32 -17.67
N ASP A 7 -28.87 36.78 -16.51
CA ASP A 7 -30.09 37.12 -15.79
C ASP A 7 -29.78 38.24 -14.78
N VAL A 8 -30.31 39.43 -15.02
CA VAL A 8 -30.02 40.64 -14.24
C VAL A 8 -30.98 40.73 -13.09
N TYR A 9 -30.83 39.87 -12.09
CA TYR A 9 -31.43 40.07 -10.77
C TYR A 9 -30.32 40.10 -9.68
N LYS A 10 -30.05 41.25 -9.13
CA LYS A 10 -29.07 41.52 -8.03
C LYS A 10 -27.58 41.58 -8.41
N ARG A 11 -27.18 42.22 -9.50
CA ARG A 11 -25.76 42.52 -9.82
C ARG A 11 -24.78 41.34 -9.70
N GLN A 12 -25.23 40.15 -9.90
CA GLN A 12 -24.35 38.96 -10.01
C GLN A 12 -24.43 38.42 -11.43
N GLU A 13 -23.34 38.51 -12.16
CA GLU A 13 -23.19 37.81 -13.46
C GLU A 13 -22.92 36.33 -13.16
N LEU A 14 -23.85 35.46 -13.54
CA LEU A 14 -23.63 34.02 -13.53
C LEU A 14 -23.01 33.66 -14.89
N VAL A 15 -21.72 33.35 -14.87
CA VAL A 15 -21.00 32.89 -16.06
C VAL A 15 -21.17 31.39 -16.21
N PHE A 16 -21.90 30.94 -17.21
CA PHE A 16 -22.01 29.53 -17.55
C PHE A 16 -21.02 29.18 -18.67
N SER A 17 -20.24 28.14 -18.49
CA SER A 17 -19.33 27.62 -19.51
C SER A 17 -20.05 26.56 -20.36
N ALA A 18 -20.03 26.71 -21.69
CA ALA A 18 -20.55 25.69 -22.61
C ALA A 18 -19.72 24.38 -22.57
N ASN A 19 -18.54 24.41 -22.02
CA ASN A 19 -17.60 23.27 -21.95
C ASN A 19 -17.56 22.59 -20.56
N PHE A 20 -18.61 22.72 -19.75
CA PHE A 20 -18.66 22.13 -18.40
C PHE A 20 -17.44 22.46 -17.54
N ALA A 21 -16.82 23.61 -17.74
CA ALA A 21 -15.65 24.05 -17.00
C ALA A 21 -16.03 25.01 -15.87
N CYS A 22 -15.43 24.81 -14.68
CA CYS A 22 -15.59 25.71 -13.58
C CYS A 22 -14.88 27.04 -13.86
N PRO A 23 -15.58 28.22 -13.83
CA PRO A 23 -14.98 29.51 -14.15
C PRO A 23 -13.95 29.98 -13.11
N HIS A 24 -13.93 29.38 -11.90
CA HIS A 24 -13.02 29.77 -10.83
C HIS A 24 -11.72 28.95 -10.79
N CYS A 25 -11.80 27.62 -11.01
CA CYS A 25 -10.63 26.74 -10.91
C CYS A 25 -10.21 26.08 -12.23
N GLY A 26 -10.95 26.30 -13.34
CA GLY A 26 -10.65 25.73 -14.63
C GLY A 26 -10.92 24.22 -14.73
N TYR A 27 -11.42 23.58 -13.68
CA TYR A 27 -11.77 22.16 -13.72
C TYR A 27 -12.87 21.93 -14.75
N SER A 28 -12.61 21.02 -15.69
CA SER A 28 -13.55 20.66 -16.76
C SER A 28 -14.02 19.22 -16.54
N VAL A 29 -15.32 19.02 -16.49
CA VAL A 29 -15.92 17.69 -16.51
C VAL A 29 -15.90 17.19 -17.94
N PRO A 30 -15.40 15.97 -18.22
CA PRO A 30 -15.50 15.37 -19.55
C PRO A 30 -16.98 15.23 -19.96
N GLU A 31 -17.25 15.20 -21.27
CA GLU A 31 -18.60 15.00 -21.78
C GLU A 31 -19.27 13.79 -21.12
N LEU A 32 -20.51 13.98 -20.64
CA LEU A 32 -21.26 12.95 -19.95
C LEU A 32 -21.74 11.89 -20.93
N GLU A 33 -20.90 10.92 -21.18
CA GLU A 33 -21.24 9.76 -22.00
C GLU A 33 -21.61 8.56 -21.13
N PRO A 34 -22.47 7.62 -21.59
CA PRO A 34 -22.84 6.43 -20.85
C PRO A 34 -21.63 5.60 -20.35
N ARG A 35 -20.54 5.59 -21.11
CA ARG A 35 -19.30 4.90 -20.74
C ARG A 35 -18.63 5.45 -19.48
N LEU A 36 -18.88 6.72 -19.12
CA LEU A 36 -18.39 7.32 -17.89
C LEU A 36 -18.97 6.65 -16.64
N PHE A 37 -20.18 6.10 -16.73
CA PHE A 37 -20.88 5.42 -15.63
C PHE A 37 -20.64 3.91 -15.62
N SER A 38 -19.72 3.40 -16.43
CA SER A 38 -19.37 1.99 -16.50
C SER A 38 -18.02 1.74 -15.81
N PHE A 39 -18.02 0.96 -14.76
CA PHE A 39 -16.79 0.53 -14.08
C PHE A 39 -15.96 -0.48 -14.90
N ASN A 40 -16.53 -1.07 -15.95
CA ASN A 40 -15.83 -1.95 -16.89
C ASN A 40 -15.18 -1.20 -18.05
N ASN A 41 -15.35 0.11 -18.12
CA ASN A 41 -14.75 0.95 -19.14
C ASN A 41 -13.69 1.86 -18.48
N PRO A 42 -12.47 1.97 -19.04
CA PRO A 42 -11.43 2.85 -18.49
C PRO A 42 -11.86 4.31 -18.32
N ALA A 43 -12.83 4.79 -19.12
CA ALA A 43 -13.37 6.13 -18.99
C ALA A 43 -14.17 6.34 -17.69
N GLY A 44 -14.80 5.29 -17.16
CA GLY A 44 -15.63 5.35 -15.95
C GLY A 44 -15.04 4.66 -14.74
N ALA A 45 -14.12 3.72 -14.96
CA ALA A 45 -13.48 2.97 -13.89
C ALA A 45 -12.63 3.86 -12.97
N CYS A 46 -12.63 3.57 -11.67
CA CYS A 46 -11.71 4.19 -10.73
C CYS A 46 -10.27 3.84 -11.12
N PRO A 47 -9.38 4.81 -11.36
CA PRO A 47 -8.02 4.55 -11.85
C PRO A 47 -7.14 3.82 -10.81
N THR A 48 -7.48 3.92 -9.53
CA THR A 48 -6.70 3.30 -8.43
C THR A 48 -6.97 1.81 -8.28
N CYS A 49 -8.17 1.35 -8.57
CA CYS A 49 -8.55 -0.06 -8.45
C CYS A 49 -9.03 -0.67 -9.77
N ASP A 50 -8.86 0.04 -10.91
CA ASP A 50 -9.28 -0.41 -12.23
C ASP A 50 -10.74 -0.92 -12.28
N GLY A 51 -11.63 -0.26 -11.53
CA GLY A 51 -13.03 -0.64 -11.44
C GLY A 51 -13.33 -1.86 -10.57
N LEU A 52 -12.34 -2.40 -9.85
CA LEU A 52 -12.54 -3.55 -8.94
C LEU A 52 -13.28 -3.18 -7.66
N GLY A 53 -13.16 -1.93 -7.21
CA GLY A 53 -13.77 -1.43 -5.97
C GLY A 53 -13.01 -1.83 -4.70
N VAL A 54 -12.02 -2.71 -4.82
CA VAL A 54 -11.20 -3.20 -3.70
C VAL A 54 -9.72 -3.08 -4.03
N GLN A 55 -8.92 -3.01 -2.99
CA GLN A 55 -7.46 -3.08 -3.06
C GLN A 55 -6.98 -4.28 -2.25
N GLN A 56 -6.04 -5.02 -2.81
CA GLN A 56 -5.33 -6.08 -2.11
C GLN A 56 -4.17 -5.49 -1.31
N PHE A 57 -4.01 -5.96 -0.10
CA PHE A 57 -2.88 -5.60 0.76
C PHE A 57 -2.45 -6.80 1.61
N PHE A 58 -1.18 -6.82 2.01
CA PHE A 58 -0.70 -7.80 2.97
C PHE A 58 -1.17 -7.39 4.37
N ASP A 59 -1.91 -8.28 4.99
CA ASP A 59 -2.59 -8.04 6.27
C ASP A 59 -1.70 -8.52 7.42
N GLU A 60 -1.32 -7.59 8.30
CA GLU A 60 -0.46 -7.87 9.44
C GLU A 60 -1.04 -8.99 10.32
N SER A 61 -2.35 -9.00 10.54
CA SER A 61 -3.02 -10.03 11.33
C SER A 61 -2.94 -11.44 10.74
N ARG A 62 -2.69 -11.54 9.44
CA ARG A 62 -2.46 -12.81 8.75
C ARG A 62 -0.98 -13.18 8.65
N VAL A 63 -0.12 -12.18 8.60
CA VAL A 63 1.33 -12.32 8.52
C VAL A 63 1.89 -12.78 9.86
N VAL A 64 1.41 -12.19 10.96
CA VAL A 64 1.73 -12.61 12.33
C VAL A 64 0.79 -13.76 12.71
N GLN A 65 1.28 -14.99 12.60
CA GLN A 65 0.44 -16.17 12.83
C GLN A 65 0.16 -16.42 14.32
N ASN A 66 1.09 -16.05 15.17
CA ASN A 66 0.96 -16.21 16.63
C ASN A 66 1.76 -15.10 17.32
N GLU A 67 1.06 -14.20 17.99
CA GLU A 67 1.66 -13.06 18.69
C GLU A 67 2.35 -13.46 19.98
N SER A 68 2.01 -14.61 20.58
CA SER A 68 2.67 -15.12 21.80
C SER A 68 4.05 -15.74 21.55
N ILE A 69 4.44 -15.85 20.27
CA ILE A 69 5.77 -16.34 19.85
C ILE A 69 6.65 -15.15 19.50
N SER A 70 7.97 -15.29 19.74
CA SER A 70 8.95 -14.28 19.36
C SER A 70 9.21 -14.27 17.84
N LEU A 71 9.79 -13.20 17.33
CA LEU A 71 10.24 -13.13 15.93
C LEU A 71 11.24 -14.24 15.61
N ALA A 72 12.19 -14.52 16.51
CA ALA A 72 13.14 -15.61 16.38
C ALA A 72 12.48 -17.00 16.40
N GLY A 73 11.39 -17.13 17.15
CA GLY A 73 10.59 -18.36 17.27
C GLY A 73 9.67 -18.62 16.10
N GLY A 74 9.39 -17.63 15.26
CA GLY A 74 8.58 -17.76 14.07
C GLY A 74 7.20 -17.12 14.15
N ALA A 75 7.03 -16.03 14.90
CA ALA A 75 5.80 -15.22 14.89
C ALA A 75 5.40 -14.88 13.46
N VAL A 76 6.38 -14.61 12.59
CA VAL A 76 6.22 -14.44 11.15
C VAL A 76 6.87 -15.59 10.42
N LYS A 77 6.08 -16.37 9.67
CA LYS A 77 6.55 -17.53 8.92
C LYS A 77 7.61 -17.14 7.88
N GLY A 78 8.74 -17.83 7.92
CA GLY A 78 9.86 -17.61 7.00
C GLY A 78 10.78 -16.46 7.38
N TRP A 79 10.53 -15.78 8.52
CA TRP A 79 11.39 -14.76 9.12
C TRP A 79 11.94 -15.21 10.46
N ASP A 80 12.22 -16.48 10.60
CA ASP A 80 12.70 -17.14 11.81
C ASP A 80 14.10 -17.74 11.62
N ARG A 81 14.60 -18.39 12.66
CA ARG A 81 15.93 -19.04 12.67
C ARG A 81 16.15 -20.05 11.55
N ARG A 82 15.09 -20.61 10.94
CA ARG A 82 15.20 -21.55 9.83
C ARG A 82 15.59 -20.88 8.53
N ASN A 83 15.28 -19.59 8.39
CA ASN A 83 15.72 -18.79 7.26
C ASN A 83 16.86 -17.86 7.70
N PHE A 84 18.09 -18.34 7.50
CA PHE A 84 19.29 -17.67 7.99
C PHE A 84 19.42 -16.22 7.51
N TYR A 85 19.06 -15.93 6.24
CA TYR A 85 19.13 -14.59 5.68
C TYR A 85 18.22 -13.60 6.40
N TYR A 86 16.95 -13.93 6.54
CA TYR A 86 15.99 -13.04 7.21
C TYR A 86 16.23 -12.96 8.72
N TYR A 87 16.70 -14.05 9.32
CA TYR A 87 17.06 -14.06 10.73
C TYR A 87 18.22 -13.10 11.03
N GLN A 88 19.25 -13.05 10.16
CA GLN A 88 20.34 -12.08 10.28
C GLN A 88 19.86 -10.64 10.13
N MET A 89 18.92 -10.39 9.22
CA MET A 89 18.31 -9.06 9.08
C MET A 89 17.59 -8.64 10.36
N LEU A 90 16.75 -9.50 10.92
CA LEU A 90 16.03 -9.21 12.17
C LEU A 90 16.98 -9.03 13.36
N THR A 91 18.04 -9.81 13.43
CA THR A 91 19.07 -9.67 14.47
C THR A 91 19.81 -8.32 14.36
N SER A 92 20.14 -7.88 13.15
CA SER A 92 20.75 -6.57 12.92
C SER A 92 19.79 -5.43 13.28
N LEU A 93 18.52 -5.58 12.97
CA LEU A 93 17.45 -4.65 13.33
C LEU A 93 17.30 -4.54 14.85
N ALA A 94 17.27 -5.69 15.52
CA ALA A 94 17.17 -5.78 16.98
C ALA A 94 18.35 -5.09 17.68
N LYS A 95 19.56 -5.27 17.16
CA LYS A 95 20.77 -4.60 17.66
C LYS A 95 20.69 -3.08 17.46
N HIS A 96 20.20 -2.61 16.32
CA HIS A 96 20.09 -1.18 16.01
C HIS A 96 19.06 -0.49 16.91
N TYR A 97 17.87 -1.05 17.04
CA TYR A 97 16.77 -0.48 17.85
C TYR A 97 16.77 -0.93 19.31
N LYS A 98 17.73 -1.74 19.72
CA LYS A 98 17.93 -2.22 21.10
C LYS A 98 16.70 -2.94 21.67
N PHE A 99 16.12 -3.85 20.92
CA PHE A 99 15.09 -4.75 21.41
C PHE A 99 15.57 -6.20 21.35
N ASP A 100 14.94 -7.07 22.15
CA ASP A 100 15.27 -8.50 22.16
C ASP A 100 14.37 -9.24 21.15
N ILE A 101 15.00 -9.93 20.19
CA ILE A 101 14.32 -10.72 19.17
C ILE A 101 13.59 -11.95 19.74
N GLU A 102 13.94 -12.37 20.97
CA GLU A 102 13.30 -13.48 21.69
C GLU A 102 12.04 -13.04 22.47
N THR A 103 11.79 -11.73 22.58
CA THR A 103 10.56 -11.22 23.20
C THR A 103 9.34 -11.64 22.38
N PRO A 104 8.24 -12.13 23.01
CA PRO A 104 6.97 -12.38 22.32
C PRO A 104 6.53 -11.16 21.49
N TYR A 105 5.97 -11.39 20.31
CA TYR A 105 5.57 -10.29 19.43
C TYR A 105 4.57 -9.34 20.09
N GLU A 106 3.63 -9.88 20.88
CA GLU A 106 2.63 -9.09 21.63
C GLU A 106 3.26 -8.09 22.61
N ASP A 107 4.40 -8.44 23.22
CA ASP A 107 5.10 -7.63 24.22
C ASP A 107 6.06 -6.60 23.59
N LEU A 108 6.28 -6.65 22.29
CA LEU A 108 7.12 -5.66 21.60
C LEU A 108 6.46 -4.28 21.61
N PRO A 109 7.24 -3.20 21.83
CA PRO A 109 6.72 -1.84 21.69
C PRO A 109 6.12 -1.59 20.30
N GLN A 110 5.00 -0.86 20.22
CA GLN A 110 4.30 -0.59 18.96
C GLN A 110 5.23 -0.01 17.89
N LYS A 111 6.13 0.90 18.28
CA LYS A 111 7.13 1.47 17.35
C LYS A 111 8.01 0.39 16.71
N ILE A 112 8.37 -0.65 17.45
CA ILE A 112 9.18 -1.75 16.92
C ILE A 112 8.35 -2.62 15.98
N LYS A 113 7.09 -2.92 16.34
CA LYS A 113 6.14 -3.64 15.46
C LYS A 113 5.99 -2.90 14.13
N ASP A 114 5.77 -1.59 14.17
CA ASP A 114 5.62 -0.76 12.97
C ASP A 114 6.88 -0.80 12.08
N ILE A 115 8.07 -0.69 12.68
CA ILE A 115 9.34 -0.78 11.94
C ILE A 115 9.52 -2.17 11.33
N VAL A 116 9.26 -3.22 12.07
CA VAL A 116 9.39 -4.61 11.60
C VAL A 116 8.42 -4.86 10.42
N MET A 117 7.19 -4.38 10.51
CA MET A 117 6.18 -4.62 9.49
C MET A 117 6.30 -3.69 8.28
N HIS A 118 6.48 -2.39 8.50
CA HIS A 118 6.44 -1.37 7.44
C HIS A 118 7.81 -0.84 7.02
N GLY A 119 8.86 -1.11 7.81
CA GLY A 119 10.24 -0.71 7.52
C GLY A 119 10.71 0.54 8.26
N SER A 120 12.00 0.87 8.10
CA SER A 120 12.66 2.00 8.77
C SER A 120 12.49 3.35 8.03
N GLY A 121 11.72 3.38 6.94
CA GLY A 121 11.58 4.57 6.10
C GLY A 121 12.88 4.96 5.42
N LYS A 122 13.44 6.12 5.78
CA LYS A 122 14.72 6.62 5.24
C LYS A 122 15.92 6.31 6.14
N GLU A 123 15.68 5.76 7.32
CA GLU A 123 16.75 5.46 8.28
C GLU A 123 17.57 4.27 7.80
N GLU A 124 18.87 4.48 7.61
CA GLU A 124 19.80 3.45 7.19
C GLU A 124 20.25 2.63 8.40
N ILE A 125 20.16 1.32 8.26
CA ILE A 125 20.53 0.34 9.28
C ILE A 125 21.73 -0.45 8.77
N GLU A 126 22.66 -0.75 9.67
CA GLU A 126 23.81 -1.59 9.37
C GLU A 126 23.43 -3.06 9.51
N PHE A 127 23.33 -3.74 8.36
CA PHE A 127 23.04 -5.16 8.30
C PHE A 127 24.33 -5.97 8.15
N GLN A 128 24.41 -7.02 8.94
CA GLN A 128 25.52 -7.99 8.88
C GLN A 128 25.03 -9.25 8.19
N TYR A 129 25.64 -9.58 7.07
CA TYR A 129 25.33 -10.80 6.31
C TYR A 129 26.55 -11.71 6.33
N MET A 130 26.33 -12.99 6.55
CA MET A 130 27.37 -13.99 6.37
C MET A 130 27.26 -14.54 4.95
N ASN A 131 28.36 -14.48 4.20
CA ASN A 131 28.42 -15.09 2.87
C ASN A 131 28.63 -16.61 2.96
N ASP A 132 28.56 -17.28 1.82
CA ASP A 132 28.74 -18.74 1.73
C ASP A 132 30.15 -19.21 2.17
N ARG A 133 31.13 -18.29 2.26
CA ARG A 133 32.50 -18.56 2.72
C ARG A 133 32.67 -18.33 4.23
N GLY A 134 31.63 -17.86 4.91
CA GLY A 134 31.66 -17.54 6.34
C GLY A 134 32.16 -16.14 6.66
N ASP A 135 32.45 -15.29 5.66
CA ASP A 135 32.87 -13.91 5.91
C ASP A 135 31.66 -13.04 6.21
N VAL A 136 31.82 -12.11 7.15
CA VAL A 136 30.80 -11.13 7.49
C VAL A 136 30.89 -9.93 6.55
N VAL A 137 29.85 -9.69 5.78
CA VAL A 137 29.71 -8.52 4.92
C VAL A 137 28.75 -7.53 5.57
N ILE A 138 29.19 -6.31 5.78
CA ILE A 138 28.39 -5.22 6.34
C ILE A 138 27.82 -4.37 5.21
N ARG A 139 26.51 -4.14 5.23
CA ARG A 139 25.84 -3.23 4.27
C ARG A 139 24.91 -2.29 5.02
N LYS A 140 24.92 -1.01 4.63
CA LYS A 140 24.02 0.01 5.16
C LYS A 140 22.92 0.29 4.14
N HIS A 141 21.69 0.09 4.55
CA HIS A 141 20.52 0.45 3.74
C HIS A 141 19.29 0.54 4.66
N PRO A 142 18.20 1.19 4.22
CA PRO A 142 16.93 1.17 4.94
C PRO A 142 16.37 -0.25 5.00
N PHE A 143 15.66 -0.56 6.10
CA PHE A 143 14.90 -1.79 6.20
C PHE A 143 13.59 -1.64 5.43
N GLU A 144 13.33 -2.55 4.52
CA GLU A 144 12.13 -2.52 3.66
C GLU A 144 10.83 -2.77 4.44
N GLY A 145 10.90 -3.55 5.52
CA GLY A 145 9.72 -4.06 6.23
C GLY A 145 9.19 -5.38 5.66
N ILE A 146 8.61 -6.19 6.54
CA ILE A 146 8.14 -7.53 6.17
C ILE A 146 7.01 -7.46 5.13
N LEU A 147 6.03 -6.58 5.32
CA LEU A 147 4.88 -6.45 4.41
C LEU A 147 5.30 -6.00 3.02
N ASN A 148 6.20 -5.01 2.94
CA ASN A 148 6.70 -4.52 1.66
C ASN A 148 7.56 -5.58 0.94
N ASN A 149 8.39 -6.31 1.68
CA ASN A 149 9.15 -7.44 1.15
C ASN A 149 8.23 -8.52 0.58
N MET A 150 7.18 -8.91 1.31
CA MET A 150 6.20 -9.88 0.84
C MET A 150 5.47 -9.37 -0.41
N ALA A 151 5.07 -8.10 -0.44
CA ALA A 151 4.40 -7.49 -1.59
C ALA A 151 5.29 -7.47 -2.84
N ARG A 152 6.56 -7.12 -2.68
CA ARG A 152 7.55 -7.15 -3.76
C ARG A 152 7.76 -8.59 -4.26
N ARG A 153 8.02 -9.54 -3.35
CA ARG A 153 8.20 -10.95 -3.71
C ARG A 153 6.99 -11.56 -4.40
N TYR A 154 5.78 -11.21 -3.99
CA TYR A 154 4.55 -11.67 -4.62
C TYR A 154 4.45 -11.24 -6.09
N LYS A 155 4.94 -10.03 -6.41
CA LYS A 155 4.98 -9.50 -7.78
C LYS A 155 6.10 -10.12 -8.62
N GLU A 156 7.28 -10.29 -8.02
CA GLU A 156 8.50 -10.70 -8.73
C GLU A 156 8.67 -12.22 -8.87
N THR A 157 7.99 -13.02 -8.03
CA THR A 157 8.19 -14.48 -8.06
C THR A 157 7.57 -15.13 -9.29
N GLU A 158 8.34 -15.99 -9.94
CA GLU A 158 7.86 -16.87 -11.01
C GLU A 158 7.32 -18.20 -10.46
N SER A 159 7.64 -18.54 -9.20
CA SER A 159 7.19 -19.76 -8.56
C SER A 159 5.73 -19.67 -8.12
N MET A 160 4.88 -20.49 -8.69
CA MET A 160 3.46 -20.57 -8.33
C MET A 160 3.26 -20.96 -6.86
N SER A 161 4.04 -21.90 -6.33
CA SER A 161 3.93 -22.32 -4.94
C SER A 161 4.28 -21.20 -3.95
N VAL A 162 5.30 -20.39 -4.25
CA VAL A 162 5.66 -19.23 -3.44
C VAL A 162 4.56 -18.16 -3.51
N ARG A 163 4.00 -17.92 -4.70
CA ARG A 163 2.91 -16.97 -4.90
C ARG A 163 1.66 -17.39 -4.12
N GLU A 164 1.28 -18.65 -4.17
CA GLU A 164 0.14 -19.19 -3.41
C GLU A 164 0.35 -19.06 -1.91
N GLU A 165 1.55 -19.34 -1.42
CA GLU A 165 1.87 -19.18 0.01
C GLU A 165 1.78 -17.72 0.46
N LEU A 166 2.33 -16.79 -0.32
CA LEU A 166 2.22 -15.36 -0.03
C LEU A 166 0.78 -14.85 -0.11
N ALA A 167 -0.01 -15.36 -1.07
CA ALA A 167 -1.41 -14.97 -1.25
C ALA A 167 -2.30 -15.25 -0.02
N LYS A 168 -1.94 -16.21 0.82
CA LYS A 168 -2.66 -16.51 2.06
C LYS A 168 -2.66 -15.35 3.06
N ASN A 169 -1.66 -14.46 2.95
CA ASN A 169 -1.50 -13.31 3.83
C ASN A 169 -2.14 -12.03 3.25
N ILE A 170 -2.83 -12.14 2.10
CA ILE A 170 -3.49 -11.02 1.45
C ILE A 170 -4.94 -10.91 1.93
N SER A 171 -5.35 -9.70 2.25
CA SER A 171 -6.74 -9.31 2.49
C SER A 171 -7.19 -8.26 1.49
N ASN A 172 -8.50 -8.10 1.35
CA ASN A 172 -9.10 -7.08 0.51
C ASN A 172 -9.72 -5.99 1.40
N ARG A 173 -9.52 -4.75 1.02
CA ARG A 173 -10.21 -3.60 1.63
C ARG A 173 -10.91 -2.79 0.54
N PRO A 174 -11.98 -2.05 0.87
CA PRO A 174 -12.55 -1.09 -0.07
C PRO A 174 -11.47 -0.15 -0.58
N CYS A 175 -11.50 0.15 -1.87
CA CYS A 175 -10.56 1.11 -2.45
C CYS A 175 -10.71 2.47 -1.76
N ALA A 176 -9.60 3.04 -1.29
CA ALA A 176 -9.61 4.31 -0.55
C ALA A 176 -10.19 5.47 -1.38
N ASP A 177 -9.90 5.48 -2.70
CA ASP A 177 -10.34 6.57 -3.58
C ASP A 177 -11.81 6.49 -3.95
N CYS A 178 -12.31 5.29 -4.28
CA CYS A 178 -13.70 5.15 -4.70
C CYS A 178 -14.65 4.66 -3.59
N GLY A 179 -14.13 4.30 -2.41
CA GLY A 179 -14.93 3.78 -1.31
C GLY A 179 -15.72 2.51 -1.67
N GLY A 180 -15.24 1.73 -2.66
CA GLY A 180 -15.94 0.54 -3.15
C GLY A 180 -16.93 0.80 -4.31
N SER A 181 -17.17 2.07 -4.71
CA SER A 181 -18.11 2.42 -5.79
C SER A 181 -17.66 2.00 -7.18
N ARG A 182 -16.38 1.67 -7.35
CA ARG A 182 -15.73 1.25 -8.61
C ARG A 182 -15.57 2.36 -9.65
N LEU A 183 -16.24 3.49 -9.47
CA LEU A 183 -16.27 4.59 -10.42
C LEU A 183 -15.30 5.69 -10.03
N ARG A 184 -14.84 6.43 -11.04
CA ARG A 184 -14.03 7.63 -10.84
C ARG A 184 -14.85 8.78 -10.26
N PRO A 185 -14.18 9.80 -9.66
CA PRO A 185 -14.88 10.92 -8.99
C PRO A 185 -15.88 11.65 -9.89
N GLU A 186 -15.57 11.82 -11.17
CA GLU A 186 -16.42 12.51 -12.14
C GLU A 186 -17.76 11.82 -12.32
N ALA A 187 -17.77 10.49 -12.34
CA ALA A 187 -18.99 9.70 -12.48
C ALA A 187 -19.82 9.63 -11.19
N ARG A 188 -19.16 9.74 -10.02
CA ARG A 188 -19.84 9.67 -8.71
C ARG A 188 -20.54 10.96 -8.30
N ASN A 189 -20.13 12.10 -8.84
CA ASN A 189 -20.61 13.42 -8.47
C ASN A 189 -21.63 14.00 -9.45
N VAL A 190 -22.23 13.17 -10.29
CA VAL A 190 -23.37 13.54 -11.15
C VAL A 190 -24.66 13.18 -10.43
N TYR A 191 -25.49 14.20 -10.18
CA TYR A 191 -26.78 14.11 -9.50
C TYR A 191 -27.88 14.56 -10.45
#